data_a7c4918ebf3cd35094c1720f4bea6684
#
_entry.id   a7c4918ebf3cd35094c1720f4bea6684
#
_cell.length_a   1.000
_cell.length_b   1.000
_cell.length_c   1.000
_cell.angle_alpha   90.00
_cell.angle_beta   90.00
_cell.angle_gamma   90.00
#
_symmetry.space_group_name_H-M   'P 1'
#
loop_
_entity.id
_entity.type
_entity.pdbx_description
1 polymer ?
#
loop_
_entity_poly.entity_id
_entity_poly.type
_entity_poly.pdbx_seq_one_letter_code
_entity_poly.pdbx_strand_id
1 'polypeptide(L)'
;MLDSGPRTEVVYEEGMRDYFLEDATFIEGLPGIGMVSKVAVAYILDVLRDRAKRICRLYSPEFPSPAFVSDGRLLLNFADLYAVEDPSPTLILYGTSQPSSSYGQHEFCYTVIELVKKHGGRRVFTVGGLGGKEGISPRREVFCSSTDKANLEKYAKIVEGHVYSGQIVGAVGILMNLAGLLGMENMGMLIEVGESTPDYYACRRAVWVLDRLANLRLGDVSVEELSRSYVRAVVRLGG
;
A
#
# COMPACT_ATOMS: atom_id res chain seq x y z
N MET A 1 31.08 -18.43 1.48
CA MET A 1 30.04 -17.61 0.86
C MET A 1 28.70 -18.21 1.28
N LEU A 2 27.97 -17.55 2.12
CA LEU A 2 26.58 -17.94 2.37
C LEU A 2 25.83 -17.63 1.08
N ASP A 3 25.30 -18.67 0.44
CA ASP A 3 24.47 -18.57 -0.74
C ASP A 3 23.28 -17.67 -0.37
N SER A 4 23.22 -16.48 -0.96
CA SER A 4 22.07 -15.60 -0.77
C SER A 4 20.92 -16.27 -1.50
N GLY A 5 19.98 -16.87 -0.76
CA GLY A 5 18.76 -17.42 -1.32
C GLY A 5 18.05 -16.45 -2.28
N PRO A 6 17.04 -16.91 -3.01
CA PRO A 6 16.34 -16.09 -3.99
C PRO A 6 15.81 -14.81 -3.33
N ARG A 7 16.09 -13.67 -3.96
CA ARG A 7 15.72 -12.33 -3.47
C ARG A 7 14.72 -11.67 -4.42
N THR A 8 13.99 -10.71 -3.90
CA THR A 8 13.13 -9.84 -4.71
C THR A 8 13.97 -9.09 -5.75
N GLU A 9 13.66 -9.31 -7.02
CA GLU A 9 14.30 -8.61 -8.15
C GLU A 9 13.63 -7.25 -8.35
N VAL A 10 14.45 -6.22 -8.59
CA VAL A 10 14.00 -4.84 -8.83
C VAL A 10 14.38 -4.43 -10.25
N VAL A 11 13.37 -4.31 -11.11
CA VAL A 11 13.52 -3.89 -12.51
C VAL A 11 13.11 -2.41 -12.62
N TYR A 12 14.09 -1.53 -12.82
CA TYR A 12 13.85 -0.10 -12.95
C TYR A 12 13.37 0.29 -14.35
N GLU A 13 12.48 1.27 -14.41
CA GLU A 13 12.24 2.00 -15.65
C GLU A 13 13.48 2.79 -16.07
N GLU A 14 13.60 3.07 -17.36
CA GLU A 14 14.72 3.81 -17.91
C GLU A 14 14.84 5.20 -17.25
N GLY A 15 16.03 5.51 -16.76
CA GLY A 15 16.34 6.78 -16.08
C GLY A 15 15.78 6.91 -14.65
N MET A 16 15.05 5.91 -14.12
CA MET A 16 14.38 6.05 -12.81
C MET A 16 15.19 5.50 -11.63
N ARG A 17 16.35 4.86 -11.86
CA ARG A 17 17.16 4.26 -10.79
C ARG A 17 17.61 5.27 -9.72
N ASP A 18 17.93 6.49 -10.13
CA ASP A 18 18.45 7.55 -9.26
C ASP A 18 17.43 8.68 -9.06
N TYR A 19 16.16 8.45 -9.49
CA TYR A 19 15.08 9.39 -9.25
C TYR A 19 14.86 9.58 -7.76
N PHE A 20 14.77 10.84 -7.31
CA PHE A 20 14.64 11.20 -5.90
C PHE A 20 13.50 12.18 -5.69
N LEU A 21 12.63 11.88 -4.75
CA LEU A 21 11.46 12.67 -4.39
C LEU A 21 11.58 13.10 -2.93
N GLU A 22 12.07 14.33 -2.71
CA GLU A 22 12.38 14.82 -1.37
C GLU A 22 11.16 14.82 -0.45
N ASP A 23 11.36 14.38 0.79
CA ASP A 23 10.37 14.34 1.88
C ASP A 23 9.06 13.60 1.51
N ALA A 24 9.17 12.55 0.72
CA ALA A 24 8.01 11.84 0.21
C ALA A 24 7.27 11.05 1.31
N THR A 25 5.95 10.97 1.14
CA THR A 25 5.07 10.06 1.90
C THR A 25 4.93 8.76 1.12
N PHE A 26 5.14 7.63 1.78
CA PHE A 26 4.90 6.31 1.20
C PHE A 26 3.55 5.75 1.62
N ILE A 27 2.80 5.22 0.66
CA ILE A 27 1.58 4.45 0.86
C ILE A 27 1.66 3.12 0.11
N GLU A 28 1.06 2.07 0.69
CA GLU A 28 1.09 0.74 0.09
C GLU A 28 -0.32 0.25 -0.30
N GLY A 29 -0.40 -0.52 -1.40
CA GLY A 29 -1.60 -1.11 -1.97
C GLY A 29 -1.43 -2.58 -2.29
N LEU A 30 -1.10 -3.40 -1.28
CA LEU A 30 -1.02 -4.84 -1.40
C LEU A 30 -2.37 -5.49 -1.04
N PRO A 31 -2.73 -6.63 -1.65
CA PRO A 31 -3.98 -7.33 -1.32
C PRO A 31 -3.95 -7.87 0.11
N GLY A 32 -5.06 -7.71 0.83
CA GLY A 32 -5.27 -8.20 2.19
C GLY A 32 -6.75 -8.40 2.49
N ILE A 33 -7.12 -8.50 3.75
CA ILE A 33 -8.52 -8.67 4.19
C ILE A 33 -9.38 -7.55 3.61
N GLY A 34 -10.50 -7.93 2.97
CA GLY A 34 -11.42 -6.99 2.32
C GLY A 34 -10.83 -6.23 1.13
N MET A 35 -9.62 -6.55 0.68
CA MET A 35 -8.91 -5.87 -0.43
C MET A 35 -8.73 -4.37 -0.22
N VAL A 36 -8.76 -3.90 1.04
CA VAL A 36 -8.88 -2.48 1.43
C VAL A 36 -7.81 -1.60 0.80
N SER A 37 -6.55 -1.92 1.08
CA SER A 37 -5.39 -1.16 0.60
C SER A 37 -5.27 -1.22 -0.93
N LYS A 38 -5.36 -2.42 -1.50
CA LYS A 38 -5.21 -2.62 -2.96
C LYS A 38 -6.23 -1.83 -3.77
N VAL A 39 -7.50 -1.88 -3.38
CA VAL A 39 -8.58 -1.15 -4.10
C VAL A 39 -8.41 0.36 -3.93
N ALA A 40 -8.10 0.83 -2.72
CA ALA A 40 -7.87 2.24 -2.45
C ALA A 40 -6.72 2.80 -3.28
N VAL A 41 -5.57 2.11 -3.29
CA VAL A 41 -4.38 2.54 -4.04
C VAL A 41 -4.58 2.42 -5.55
N ALA A 42 -5.28 1.39 -6.03
CA ALA A 42 -5.65 1.29 -7.44
C ALA A 42 -6.49 2.50 -7.90
N TYR A 43 -7.46 2.92 -7.08
CA TYR A 43 -8.24 4.15 -7.33
C TYR A 43 -7.36 5.39 -7.35
N ILE A 44 -6.48 5.56 -6.35
CA ILE A 44 -5.55 6.69 -6.27
C ILE A 44 -4.70 6.77 -7.54
N LEU A 45 -4.13 5.65 -7.99
CA LEU A 45 -3.35 5.58 -9.23
C LEU A 45 -4.19 5.79 -10.51
N ASP A 46 -5.50 5.48 -10.49
CA ASP A 46 -6.39 5.77 -11.61
C ASP A 46 -6.67 7.28 -11.73
N VAL A 47 -6.89 7.95 -10.61
CA VAL A 47 -7.10 9.41 -10.56
C VAL A 47 -5.82 10.18 -10.89
N LEU A 48 -4.68 9.72 -10.37
CA LEU A 48 -3.38 10.38 -10.55
C LEU A 48 -2.59 9.88 -11.77
N ARG A 49 -3.20 9.08 -12.65
CA ARG A 49 -2.53 8.34 -13.74
C ARG A 49 -1.55 9.17 -14.60
N ASP A 50 -1.92 10.42 -14.92
CA ASP A 50 -1.12 11.31 -15.76
C ASP A 50 0.05 11.96 -15.00
N ARG A 51 0.06 11.81 -13.66
CA ARG A 51 1.06 12.35 -12.73
C ARG A 51 1.89 11.26 -12.05
N ALA A 52 1.46 10.01 -12.13
CA ALA A 52 2.15 8.87 -11.54
C ALA A 52 3.19 8.30 -12.51
N LYS A 53 4.46 8.36 -12.15
CA LYS A 53 5.57 7.79 -12.90
C LYS A 53 6.01 6.48 -12.24
N ARG A 54 6.02 5.36 -12.95
CA ARG A 54 6.56 4.11 -12.39
C ARG A 54 8.07 4.23 -12.26
N ILE A 55 8.58 3.95 -11.05
CA ILE A 55 10.01 3.92 -10.76
C ILE A 55 10.59 2.55 -11.13
N CYS A 56 9.97 1.49 -10.61
CA CYS A 56 10.42 0.12 -10.81
C CYS A 56 9.28 -0.87 -10.63
N ARG A 57 9.51 -2.08 -11.12
CA ARG A 57 8.70 -3.28 -10.86
C ARG A 57 9.51 -4.27 -10.02
N LEU A 58 8.85 -4.87 -9.05
CA LEU A 58 9.42 -5.87 -8.15
C LEU A 58 8.81 -7.25 -8.45
N TYR A 59 9.67 -8.25 -8.54
CA TYR A 59 9.30 -9.66 -8.65
C TYR A 59 9.87 -10.42 -7.45
N SER A 60 9.01 -10.92 -6.58
CA SER A 60 9.45 -11.79 -5.48
C SER A 60 9.30 -13.25 -5.87
N PRO A 61 10.32 -14.10 -5.65
CA PRO A 61 10.22 -15.55 -5.84
C PRO A 61 9.23 -16.18 -4.87
N GLU A 62 8.85 -15.47 -3.82
CA GLU A 62 7.88 -15.88 -2.80
C GLU A 62 6.44 -15.44 -3.12
N PHE A 63 6.21 -14.76 -4.25
CA PHE A 63 4.85 -14.53 -4.72
C PHE A 63 4.17 -15.85 -5.12
N PRO A 64 2.85 -15.97 -4.90
CA PRO A 64 2.11 -17.15 -5.32
C PRO A 64 2.33 -17.46 -6.80
N SER A 65 2.39 -18.75 -7.13
CA SER A 65 2.65 -19.25 -8.48
C SER A 65 1.60 -18.94 -9.56
N PRO A 66 0.30 -18.66 -9.26
CA PRO A 66 -0.64 -18.32 -10.32
C PRO A 66 -0.18 -17.09 -11.08
N ALA A 67 -0.08 -17.21 -12.41
CA ALA A 67 0.11 -16.11 -13.32
C ALA A 67 -1.24 -15.64 -13.87
N PHE A 68 -1.33 -14.38 -14.24
CA PHE A 68 -2.52 -13.82 -14.87
C PHE A 68 -2.37 -13.86 -16.39
N VAL A 69 -3.48 -14.04 -17.09
CA VAL A 69 -3.52 -13.91 -18.55
C VAL A 69 -4.46 -12.76 -18.90
N SER A 70 -3.93 -11.75 -19.58
CA SER A 70 -4.71 -10.62 -20.12
C SER A 70 -4.41 -10.50 -21.61
N ASP A 71 -5.43 -10.51 -22.45
CA ASP A 71 -5.32 -10.44 -23.92
C ASP A 71 -4.28 -11.41 -24.51
N GLY A 72 -4.24 -12.65 -23.95
CA GLY A 72 -3.29 -13.68 -24.36
C GLY A 72 -1.85 -13.48 -23.85
N ARG A 73 -1.57 -12.45 -23.10
CA ARG A 73 -0.26 -12.18 -22.49
C ARG A 73 -0.22 -12.76 -21.07
N LEU A 74 0.83 -13.50 -20.78
CA LEU A 74 1.08 -14.05 -19.46
C LEU A 74 1.80 -13.03 -18.58
N LEU A 75 1.26 -12.79 -17.38
CA LEU A 75 1.80 -11.87 -16.40
C LEU A 75 2.06 -12.59 -15.09
N LEU A 76 3.27 -12.50 -14.58
CA LEU A 76 3.59 -12.95 -13.22
C LEU A 76 3.01 -11.99 -12.18
N ASN A 77 2.91 -12.46 -10.93
CA ASN A 77 2.67 -11.55 -9.81
C ASN A 77 3.80 -10.54 -9.67
N PHE A 78 3.46 -9.29 -9.40
CA PHE A 78 4.41 -8.19 -9.28
C PHE A 78 3.96 -7.16 -8.24
N ALA A 79 4.87 -6.26 -7.90
CA ALA A 79 4.54 -5.00 -7.27
C ALA A 79 5.29 -3.86 -7.98
N ASP A 80 4.60 -2.76 -8.23
CA ASP A 80 5.14 -1.56 -8.87
C ASP A 80 5.27 -0.42 -7.87
N LEU A 81 6.42 0.26 -7.88
CA LEU A 81 6.63 1.49 -7.12
C LEU A 81 6.46 2.68 -8.06
N TYR A 82 5.58 3.59 -7.70
CA TYR A 82 5.30 4.83 -8.43
C TYR A 82 5.74 6.04 -7.63
N ALA A 83 6.09 7.12 -8.33
CA ALA A 83 6.29 8.46 -7.78
C ALA A 83 5.21 9.40 -8.30
N VAL A 84 4.71 10.24 -7.41
CA VAL A 84 3.80 11.36 -7.69
C VAL A 84 4.40 12.61 -7.06
N GLU A 85 4.67 13.65 -7.85
CA GLU A 85 5.23 14.91 -7.38
C GLU A 85 4.14 15.88 -6.90
N ASP A 86 3.07 15.98 -7.67
CA ASP A 86 1.92 16.88 -7.44
C ASP A 86 0.64 16.07 -7.21
N PRO A 87 -0.17 16.40 -6.22
CA PRO A 87 -0.18 17.59 -5.37
C PRO A 87 0.75 17.55 -4.15
N SER A 88 1.33 16.39 -3.84
CA SER A 88 2.28 16.22 -2.73
C SER A 88 3.25 15.09 -3.05
N PRO A 89 4.54 15.20 -2.70
CA PRO A 89 5.52 14.14 -2.90
C PRO A 89 5.06 12.83 -2.29
N THR A 90 4.74 11.84 -3.14
CA THR A 90 4.20 10.55 -2.70
C THR A 90 4.81 9.40 -3.47
N LEU A 91 5.29 8.40 -2.75
CA LEU A 91 5.70 7.09 -3.27
C LEU A 91 4.55 6.12 -3.05
N ILE A 92 4.14 5.41 -4.09
CA ILE A 92 2.97 4.53 -4.06
C ILE A 92 3.37 3.14 -4.50
N LEU A 93 3.22 2.15 -3.63
CA LEU A 93 3.39 0.74 -3.97
C LEU A 93 2.03 0.14 -4.35
N TYR A 94 1.93 -0.45 -5.52
CA TYR A 94 0.78 -1.26 -5.93
C TYR A 94 1.22 -2.68 -6.24
N GLY A 95 0.60 -3.69 -5.63
CA GLY A 95 0.94 -5.09 -5.85
C GLY A 95 -0.25 -5.97 -6.22
N THR A 96 0.03 -6.98 -7.06
CA THR A 96 -0.96 -8.00 -7.43
C THR A 96 -1.14 -9.05 -6.33
N SER A 97 -0.10 -9.28 -5.53
CA SER A 97 -0.06 -10.29 -4.47
C SER A 97 0.84 -9.86 -3.31
N GLN A 98 0.85 -10.65 -2.23
CA GLN A 98 1.85 -10.63 -1.17
C GLN A 98 2.65 -11.93 -1.19
N PRO A 99 3.92 -11.93 -0.71
CA PRO A 99 4.68 -13.17 -0.52
C PRO A 99 3.97 -14.15 0.42
N SER A 100 4.08 -15.44 0.12
CA SER A 100 3.33 -16.50 0.80
C SER A 100 3.95 -16.93 2.13
N SER A 101 5.28 -16.87 2.25
CA SER A 101 5.99 -17.27 3.47
C SER A 101 6.34 -16.09 4.36
N SER A 102 6.56 -16.35 5.66
CA SER A 102 7.03 -15.30 6.58
C SER A 102 8.40 -14.76 6.16
N TYR A 103 9.30 -15.60 5.68
CA TYR A 103 10.60 -15.17 5.16
C TYR A 103 10.43 -14.23 3.97
N GLY A 104 9.63 -14.63 2.98
CA GLY A 104 9.38 -13.83 1.79
C GLY A 104 8.71 -12.49 2.12
N GLN A 105 7.78 -12.46 3.09
CA GLN A 105 7.17 -11.21 3.52
C GLN A 105 8.20 -10.25 4.14
N HIS A 106 9.10 -10.74 4.99
CA HIS A 106 10.15 -9.90 5.57
C HIS A 106 11.16 -9.42 4.53
N GLU A 107 11.62 -10.31 3.65
CA GLU A 107 12.59 -9.99 2.59
C GLU A 107 12.01 -8.95 1.61
N PHE A 108 10.78 -9.18 1.14
CA PHE A 108 10.08 -8.26 0.25
C PHE A 108 9.85 -6.88 0.90
N CYS A 109 9.32 -6.85 2.13
CA CYS A 109 9.08 -5.60 2.84
C CYS A 109 10.39 -4.84 3.12
N TYR A 110 11.48 -5.55 3.42
CA TYR A 110 12.81 -4.95 3.58
C TYR A 110 13.27 -4.31 2.27
N THR A 111 13.16 -5.02 1.15
CA THR A 111 13.48 -4.48 -0.17
C THR A 111 12.65 -3.24 -0.49
N VAL A 112 11.34 -3.27 -0.21
CA VAL A 112 10.44 -2.13 -0.42
C VAL A 112 10.86 -0.92 0.42
N ILE A 113 11.14 -1.10 1.71
CA ILE A 113 11.46 0.04 2.59
C ILE A 113 12.83 0.66 2.26
N GLU A 114 13.80 -0.14 1.82
CA GLU A 114 15.07 0.38 1.32
C GLU A 114 14.88 1.20 0.03
N LEU A 115 14.00 0.76 -0.89
CA LEU A 115 13.62 1.54 -2.06
C LEU A 115 12.94 2.86 -1.67
N VAL A 116 11.99 2.81 -0.74
CA VAL A 116 11.31 4.01 -0.22
C VAL A 116 12.33 5.00 0.32
N LYS A 117 13.29 4.54 1.14
CA LYS A 117 14.37 5.37 1.68
C LYS A 117 15.25 5.93 0.57
N LYS A 118 15.68 5.08 -0.38
CA LYS A 118 16.52 5.49 -1.51
C LYS A 118 15.87 6.58 -2.34
N HIS A 119 14.57 6.50 -2.55
CA HIS A 119 13.81 7.45 -3.37
C HIS A 119 13.22 8.63 -2.58
N GLY A 120 13.68 8.88 -1.34
CA GLY A 120 13.35 10.08 -0.57
C GLY A 120 12.16 9.98 0.37
N GLY A 121 11.62 8.77 0.61
CA GLY A 121 10.54 8.55 1.58
C GLY A 121 10.96 8.88 3.01
N ARG A 122 10.08 9.59 3.72
CA ARG A 122 10.25 9.98 5.13
C ARG A 122 9.10 9.53 6.02
N ARG A 123 7.93 9.38 5.46
CA ARG A 123 6.71 8.96 6.15
C ARG A 123 6.16 7.70 5.51
N VAL A 124 5.77 6.74 6.32
CA VAL A 124 5.23 5.44 5.88
C VAL A 124 3.86 5.22 6.47
N PHE A 125 2.84 5.16 5.62
CA PHE A 125 1.47 4.87 6.00
C PHE A 125 1.00 3.59 5.34
N THR A 126 0.58 2.63 6.17
CA THR A 126 0.06 1.34 5.70
C THR A 126 -1.39 1.17 6.12
N VAL A 127 -2.19 0.53 5.28
CA VAL A 127 -3.61 0.29 5.53
C VAL A 127 -3.95 -1.17 5.29
N GLY A 128 -4.66 -1.79 6.23
CA GLY A 128 -5.18 -3.14 6.10
C GLY A 128 -6.65 -3.23 6.49
N GLY A 129 -7.25 -4.41 6.32
CA GLY A 129 -8.59 -4.71 6.80
C GLY A 129 -8.54 -5.38 8.17
N LEU A 130 -9.51 -5.05 9.03
CA LEU A 130 -9.79 -5.71 10.30
C LEU A 130 -11.13 -6.43 10.23
N GLY A 131 -11.10 -7.74 10.04
CA GLY A 131 -12.29 -8.60 10.02
C GLY A 131 -12.65 -9.18 11.38
N GLY A 132 -13.79 -9.88 11.43
CA GLY A 132 -14.19 -10.67 12.60
C GLY A 132 -14.87 -9.88 13.74
N LYS A 133 -15.29 -8.63 13.49
CA LYS A 133 -16.11 -7.85 14.44
C LYS A 133 -17.59 -8.03 14.17
N GLU A 134 -18.38 -8.18 15.23
CA GLU A 134 -19.84 -7.99 15.19
C GLU A 134 -20.18 -6.50 15.24
N GLY A 135 -21.28 -6.09 14.59
CA GLY A 135 -21.78 -4.72 14.65
C GLY A 135 -20.90 -3.70 13.95
N ILE A 136 -20.51 -4.00 12.70
CA ILE A 136 -19.65 -3.14 11.87
C ILE A 136 -20.29 -1.77 11.67
N SER A 137 -19.54 -0.70 11.96
CA SER A 137 -19.95 0.67 11.75
C SER A 137 -20.19 0.95 10.25
N PRO A 138 -21.30 1.62 9.86
CA PRO A 138 -21.50 2.07 8.48
C PRO A 138 -20.35 2.95 7.97
N ARG A 139 -19.70 3.68 8.87
CA ARG A 139 -18.56 4.55 8.56
C ARG A 139 -17.26 3.78 8.37
N ARG A 140 -17.18 2.54 8.86
CA ARG A 140 -15.94 1.74 8.97
C ARG A 140 -14.91 2.42 9.88
N GLU A 141 -14.83 1.98 11.12
CA GLU A 141 -13.89 2.54 12.09
C GLU A 141 -12.43 2.26 11.68
N VAL A 142 -11.55 3.17 12.08
CA VAL A 142 -10.10 3.10 11.80
C VAL A 142 -9.37 2.85 13.10
N PHE A 143 -8.52 1.83 13.12
CA PHE A 143 -7.68 1.47 14.26
C PHE A 143 -6.22 1.72 13.93
N CYS A 144 -5.56 2.52 14.73
CA CYS A 144 -4.22 3.05 14.48
C CYS A 144 -3.18 2.47 15.42
N SER A 145 -2.00 2.22 14.88
CA SER A 145 -0.80 1.85 15.63
C SER A 145 0.44 2.49 15.00
N SER A 146 1.47 2.72 15.78
CA SER A 146 2.75 3.26 15.31
C SER A 146 3.88 2.70 16.15
N THR A 147 5.10 2.74 15.65
CA THR A 147 6.31 2.43 16.43
C THR A 147 6.70 3.58 17.36
N ASP A 148 6.10 4.76 17.19
CA ASP A 148 6.34 5.95 17.99
C ASP A 148 5.02 6.56 18.48
N LYS A 149 4.97 6.92 19.77
CA LYS A 149 3.77 7.45 20.40
C LYS A 149 3.37 8.83 19.87
N ALA A 150 4.33 9.68 19.59
CA ALA A 150 4.05 11.03 19.05
C ALA A 150 3.46 10.95 17.64
N ASN A 151 3.97 10.04 16.81
CA ASN A 151 3.40 9.74 15.49
C ASN A 151 1.96 9.22 15.61
N LEU A 152 1.72 8.28 16.53
CA LEU A 152 0.38 7.76 16.77
C LEU A 152 -0.59 8.88 17.15
N GLU A 153 -0.24 9.71 18.14
CA GLU A 153 -1.08 10.82 18.59
C GLU A 153 -1.34 11.87 17.51
N LYS A 154 -0.31 12.18 16.70
CA LYS A 154 -0.39 13.13 15.58
C LYS A 154 -1.33 12.63 14.49
N TYR A 155 -1.10 11.43 14.01
CA TYR A 155 -1.77 10.92 12.80
C TYR A 155 -3.16 10.32 13.08
N ALA A 156 -3.37 9.70 14.26
CA ALA A 156 -4.67 9.17 14.61
C ALA A 156 -5.75 10.27 14.68
N LYS A 157 -5.40 11.48 15.10
CA LYS A 157 -6.32 12.65 15.10
C LYS A 157 -6.73 13.04 13.67
N ILE A 158 -5.81 12.99 12.71
CA ILE A 158 -6.07 13.35 11.30
C ILE A 158 -7.08 12.41 10.67
N VAL A 159 -6.99 11.12 10.99
CA VAL A 159 -7.84 10.07 10.41
C VAL A 159 -9.03 9.70 11.28
N GLU A 160 -9.22 10.40 12.41
CA GLU A 160 -10.29 10.12 13.39
C GLU A 160 -10.26 8.65 13.82
N GLY A 161 -9.05 8.14 14.10
CA GLY A 161 -8.81 6.73 14.39
C GLY A 161 -8.67 6.46 15.89
N HIS A 162 -8.95 5.21 16.26
CA HIS A 162 -8.81 4.68 17.61
C HIS A 162 -7.47 3.98 17.76
N VAL A 163 -6.91 4.00 18.96
CA VAL A 163 -5.70 3.23 19.26
C VAL A 163 -5.99 1.74 19.15
N TYR A 164 -5.17 1.02 18.41
CA TYR A 164 -5.28 -0.43 18.25
C TYR A 164 -4.41 -1.17 19.25
N SER A 165 -4.94 -2.27 19.79
CA SER A 165 -4.21 -3.26 20.58
C SER A 165 -4.55 -4.65 20.07
N GLY A 166 -3.57 -5.35 19.51
CA GLY A 166 -3.74 -6.68 18.94
C GLY A 166 -2.62 -7.03 17.97
N GLN A 167 -2.83 -8.09 17.20
CA GLN A 167 -1.89 -8.52 16.18
C GLN A 167 -2.19 -7.83 14.83
N ILE A 168 -1.12 -7.42 14.13
CA ILE A 168 -1.17 -6.99 12.75
C ILE A 168 -0.39 -8.01 11.93
N VAL A 169 -1.04 -8.62 10.94
CA VAL A 169 -0.46 -9.68 10.11
C VAL A 169 -0.17 -9.13 8.71
N GLY A 170 0.93 -9.61 8.10
CA GLY A 170 1.32 -9.28 6.74
C GLY A 170 2.11 -7.98 6.60
N ALA A 171 2.19 -7.47 5.37
CA ALA A 171 3.04 -6.34 5.01
C ALA A 171 2.78 -5.06 5.82
N VAL A 172 1.53 -4.80 6.20
CA VAL A 172 1.13 -3.63 7.01
C VAL A 172 2.00 -3.47 8.26
N GLY A 173 2.09 -4.53 9.09
CA GLY A 173 2.87 -4.50 10.31
C GLY A 173 4.38 -4.51 10.07
N ILE A 174 4.84 -5.27 9.07
CA ILE A 174 6.27 -5.42 8.78
C ILE A 174 6.84 -4.10 8.26
N LEU A 175 6.20 -3.48 7.26
CA LEU A 175 6.63 -2.19 6.67
C LEU A 175 6.70 -1.09 7.73
N MET A 176 5.68 -1.00 8.59
CA MET A 176 5.63 -0.02 9.67
C MET A 176 6.80 -0.20 10.66
N ASN A 177 7.07 -1.44 11.09
CA ASN A 177 8.18 -1.72 12.00
C ASN A 177 9.55 -1.41 11.36
N LEU A 178 9.75 -1.83 10.11
CA LEU A 178 10.98 -1.53 9.37
C LEU A 178 11.19 -0.02 9.19
N ALA A 179 10.12 0.72 8.87
CA ALA A 179 10.16 2.18 8.80
C ALA A 179 10.63 2.82 10.12
N GLY A 180 10.09 2.34 11.25
CA GLY A 180 10.50 2.80 12.58
C GLY A 180 11.97 2.52 12.88
N LEU A 181 12.48 1.34 12.53
CA LEU A 181 13.90 1.00 12.67
C LEU A 181 14.83 1.89 11.84
N LEU A 182 14.34 2.43 10.72
CA LEU A 182 15.07 3.37 9.87
C LEU A 182 14.84 4.84 10.23
N GLY A 183 14.13 5.13 11.33
CA GLY A 183 13.87 6.48 11.81
C GLY A 183 12.85 7.26 10.98
N MET A 184 11.99 6.58 10.20
CA MET A 184 10.91 7.19 9.45
C MET A 184 9.67 7.38 10.31
N GLU A 185 8.95 8.49 10.12
CA GLU A 185 7.61 8.64 10.70
C GLU A 185 6.69 7.54 10.12
N ASN A 186 5.86 6.94 10.97
CA ASN A 186 5.02 5.84 10.49
C ASN A 186 3.70 5.73 11.24
N MET A 187 2.69 5.20 10.57
CA MET A 187 1.44 4.73 11.17
C MET A 187 0.84 3.60 10.34
N GLY A 188 0.50 2.51 11.00
CA GLY A 188 -0.31 1.43 10.44
C GLY A 188 -1.76 1.59 10.86
N MET A 189 -2.68 1.35 9.93
CA MET A 189 -4.11 1.47 10.12
C MET A 189 -4.83 0.20 9.73
N LEU A 190 -5.79 -0.20 10.53
CA LEU A 190 -6.70 -1.28 10.21
C LEU A 190 -8.12 -0.72 10.14
N ILE A 191 -8.81 -0.96 9.05
CA ILE A 191 -10.18 -0.49 8.81
C ILE A 191 -11.14 -1.67 8.95
N GLU A 192 -12.24 -1.48 9.68
CA GLU A 192 -13.30 -2.48 9.82
C GLU A 192 -13.77 -2.98 8.46
N VAL A 193 -13.87 -4.31 8.30
CA VAL A 193 -14.28 -4.97 7.07
C VAL A 193 -15.49 -5.85 7.34
N GLY A 194 -16.51 -5.74 6.49
CA GLY A 194 -17.65 -6.64 6.45
C GLY A 194 -17.33 -7.97 5.76
N GLU A 195 -18.38 -8.70 5.42
CA GLU A 195 -18.26 -10.05 4.81
C GLU A 195 -17.89 -9.99 3.32
N SER A 196 -18.13 -8.87 2.64
CA SER A 196 -17.85 -8.73 1.20
C SER A 196 -16.37 -8.57 0.90
N THR A 197 -15.92 -9.17 -0.21
CA THR A 197 -14.56 -8.99 -0.72
C THR A 197 -14.62 -8.71 -2.22
N PRO A 198 -14.23 -7.50 -2.70
CA PRO A 198 -13.80 -6.32 -1.90
C PRO A 198 -14.90 -5.70 -1.03
N ASP A 199 -14.54 -5.19 0.16
CA ASP A 199 -15.42 -4.29 0.91
C ASP A 199 -15.23 -2.85 0.45
N TYR A 200 -16.03 -2.39 -0.49
CA TYR A 200 -15.91 -1.06 -1.07
C TYR A 200 -16.18 0.08 -0.09
N TYR A 201 -16.93 -0.15 1.00
CA TYR A 201 -17.11 0.86 2.05
C TYR A 201 -15.82 1.04 2.85
N ALA A 202 -15.15 -0.05 3.19
CA ALA A 202 -13.83 0.00 3.84
C ALA A 202 -12.77 0.58 2.90
N CYS A 203 -12.80 0.22 1.62
CA CYS A 203 -11.91 0.78 0.60
C CYS A 203 -12.09 2.28 0.44
N ARG A 204 -13.34 2.78 0.44
CA ARG A 204 -13.65 4.21 0.41
C ARG A 204 -13.10 4.93 1.65
N ARG A 205 -13.23 4.31 2.83
CA ARG A 205 -12.64 4.86 4.06
C ARG A 205 -11.13 4.92 3.97
N ALA A 206 -10.48 3.92 3.35
CA ALA A 206 -9.04 3.92 3.09
C ALA A 206 -8.61 5.04 2.15
N VAL A 207 -9.34 5.29 1.06
CA VAL A 207 -9.07 6.44 0.18
C VAL A 207 -9.10 7.74 0.97
N TRP A 208 -10.15 7.96 1.76
CA TRP A 208 -10.30 9.16 2.60
C TRP A 208 -9.14 9.33 3.59
N VAL A 209 -8.70 8.24 4.23
CA VAL A 209 -7.57 8.22 5.17
C VAL A 209 -6.25 8.56 4.47
N LEU A 210 -5.96 7.88 3.36
CA LEU A 210 -4.72 8.08 2.60
C LEU A 210 -4.64 9.45 1.95
N ASP A 211 -5.77 9.97 1.45
CA ASP A 211 -5.86 11.33 0.91
C ASP A 211 -5.44 12.38 1.94
N ARG A 212 -5.93 12.27 3.17
CA ARG A 212 -5.59 13.20 4.26
C ARG A 212 -4.14 13.10 4.71
N LEU A 213 -3.62 11.89 4.83
CA LEU A 213 -2.24 11.66 5.29
C LEU A 213 -1.19 12.05 4.26
N ALA A 214 -1.46 11.77 2.98
CA ALA A 214 -0.54 12.08 1.88
C ALA A 214 -0.88 13.40 1.16
N ASN A 215 -1.97 14.09 1.55
CA ASN A 215 -2.44 15.36 0.95
C ASN A 215 -2.60 15.28 -0.58
N LEU A 216 -3.28 14.23 -1.05
CA LEU A 216 -3.41 13.93 -2.48
C LEU A 216 -4.50 14.74 -3.19
N ARG A 217 -5.38 15.41 -2.43
CA ARG A 217 -6.48 16.28 -2.93
C ARG A 217 -7.44 15.55 -3.88
N LEU A 218 -7.82 14.32 -3.52
CA LEU A 218 -8.69 13.48 -4.35
C LEU A 218 -10.16 13.85 -4.23
N GLY A 219 -10.57 14.45 -3.11
CA GLY A 219 -11.98 14.71 -2.80
C GLY A 219 -12.75 13.45 -2.38
N ASP A 220 -14.06 13.60 -2.26
CA ASP A 220 -14.95 12.48 -1.91
C ASP A 220 -15.20 11.59 -3.13
N VAL A 221 -15.24 10.28 -2.89
CA VAL A 221 -15.55 9.26 -3.89
C VAL A 221 -16.76 8.44 -3.48
N SER A 222 -17.64 8.11 -4.44
CA SER A 222 -18.73 7.17 -4.20
C SER A 222 -18.25 5.72 -4.29
N VAL A 223 -19.00 4.80 -3.68
CA VAL A 223 -18.69 3.36 -3.75
C VAL A 223 -18.75 2.85 -5.20
N GLU A 224 -19.72 3.35 -5.98
CA GLU A 224 -19.90 2.99 -7.38
C GLU A 224 -18.75 3.48 -8.27
N GLU A 225 -18.26 4.68 -8.02
CA GLU A 225 -17.13 5.25 -8.72
C GLU A 225 -15.84 4.48 -8.40
N LEU A 226 -15.62 4.20 -7.10
CA LEU A 226 -14.48 3.42 -6.63
C LEU A 226 -14.45 2.02 -7.26
N SER A 227 -15.60 1.33 -7.31
CA SER A 227 -15.73 0.01 -7.93
C SER A 227 -15.40 0.05 -9.42
N ARG A 228 -15.95 1.02 -10.16
CA ARG A 228 -15.66 1.20 -11.60
C ARG A 228 -14.20 1.54 -11.86
N SER A 229 -13.63 2.42 -11.04
CA SER A 229 -12.23 2.81 -11.16
C SER A 229 -11.30 1.63 -10.89
N TYR A 230 -11.61 0.81 -9.87
CA TYR A 230 -10.82 -0.38 -9.57
C TYR A 230 -10.76 -1.35 -10.76
N VAL A 231 -11.87 -1.62 -11.42
CA VAL A 231 -11.89 -2.48 -12.62
C VAL A 231 -11.00 -1.91 -13.73
N ARG A 232 -11.11 -0.60 -14.02
CA ARG A 232 -10.23 0.06 -15.02
C ARG A 232 -8.76 -0.01 -14.64
N ALA A 233 -8.45 0.25 -13.36
CA ALA A 233 -7.09 0.23 -12.85
C ALA A 233 -6.46 -1.17 -12.94
N VAL A 234 -7.19 -2.23 -12.60
CA VAL A 234 -6.69 -3.61 -12.70
C VAL A 234 -6.32 -3.95 -14.14
N VAL A 235 -7.16 -3.60 -15.13
CA VAL A 235 -6.85 -3.83 -16.55
C VAL A 235 -5.61 -3.05 -16.98
N ARG A 236 -5.49 -1.78 -16.60
CA ARG A 236 -4.35 -0.93 -16.99
C ARG A 236 -3.04 -1.32 -16.29
N LEU A 237 -3.09 -1.58 -14.98
CA LEU A 237 -1.90 -1.88 -14.18
C LEU A 237 -1.42 -3.32 -14.37
N GLY A 238 -2.32 -4.23 -14.75
CA GLY A 238 -2.00 -5.62 -15.05
C GLY A 238 -1.44 -5.84 -16.47
N GLY A 239 -1.55 -4.88 -17.34
CA GLY A 239 -1.01 -4.91 -18.73
C GLY A 239 0.27 -4.13 -18.85
#